data_365ed8088eb9ebeb0cff3f9a230d281b
#
_entry.id   365ed8088eb9ebeb0cff3f9a230d281b
#
_cell.length_a   1.000
_cell.length_b   1.000
_cell.length_c   1.000
_cell.angle_alpha   90.00
_cell.angle_beta   90.00
_cell.angle_gamma   90.00
#
_symmetry.space_group_name_H-M   'P 1'
#
loop_
_entity.id
_entity.type
_entity.pdbx_description
1 polymer ?
#
loop_
_entity_poly.entity_id
_entity_poly.type
_entity_poly.pdbx_seq_one_letter_code
_entity_poly.pdbx_strand_id
1 'polypeptide(L)'
;MADGLMNHDLVLLVDDSPDELRMLAETMEASGMQPITAAHGAAALALVQQIMPRLIVLDAVMPGIDGFELCRHLKRDPRVSHVPIVFMTGLADTAHVVEGLQAGAVDYVTKPVIMEELVARVRVHMVNARKAEGARIGLDATGRHLLALDPAGAILWCTPQAAASLQNLFPHSDPAHAAAGDDLARQLHLLVRGVESGPIGQIGNA
;
A
#
# COMPACT_ATOMS: atom_id res chain seq x y z
N MET A 1 13.47 30.49 -0.31
CA MET A 1 12.53 30.12 -1.38
C MET A 1 12.70 28.63 -1.61
N ALA A 2 12.02 27.82 -0.84
CA ALA A 2 11.90 26.37 -1.03
C ALA A 2 10.39 26.09 -0.97
N ASP A 3 9.68 26.63 -1.98
CA ASP A 3 8.26 26.46 -2.09
C ASP A 3 7.97 25.51 -3.26
N GLY A 4 7.26 24.45 -2.97
CA GLY A 4 6.51 23.74 -4.00
C GLY A 4 7.26 22.72 -4.84
N LEU A 5 7.90 21.70 -4.26
CA LEU A 5 7.75 20.39 -4.85
C LEU A 5 6.30 19.98 -4.65
N MET A 6 5.42 20.57 -5.45
CA MET A 6 4.06 20.13 -5.64
C MET A 6 4.10 18.63 -5.75
N ASN A 7 3.33 17.97 -4.93
CA ASN A 7 3.12 16.54 -4.83
C ASN A 7 2.59 16.04 -6.20
N HIS A 8 3.49 16.00 -7.20
CA HIS A 8 3.17 15.51 -8.52
C HIS A 8 2.69 14.07 -8.35
N ASP A 9 1.71 13.70 -9.12
CA ASP A 9 1.15 12.35 -9.17
C ASP A 9 2.22 11.37 -9.67
N LEU A 10 3.16 11.04 -8.77
CA LEU A 10 4.31 10.20 -9.05
C LEU A 10 3.85 8.76 -9.22
N VAL A 11 4.08 8.18 -10.39
CA VAL A 11 3.75 6.80 -10.73
C VAL A 11 5.03 6.03 -11.00
N LEU A 12 5.28 4.98 -10.24
CA LEU A 12 6.39 4.05 -10.51
C LEU A 12 5.92 3.00 -11.51
N LEU A 13 6.62 2.91 -12.63
CA LEU A 13 6.39 1.93 -13.70
C LEU A 13 7.50 0.89 -13.65
N VAL A 14 7.12 -0.39 -13.54
CA VAL A 14 8.07 -1.51 -13.43
C VAL A 14 7.76 -2.54 -14.49
N ASP A 15 8.68 -2.71 -15.44
CA ASP A 15 8.57 -3.65 -16.56
C ASP A 15 9.98 -3.93 -17.08
N ASP A 16 10.28 -5.13 -17.53
CA ASP A 16 11.60 -5.48 -18.06
C ASP A 16 11.78 -5.13 -19.55
N SER A 17 10.71 -4.71 -20.22
CA SER A 17 10.72 -4.22 -21.59
C SER A 17 10.99 -2.71 -21.66
N PRO A 18 12.13 -2.25 -22.20
CA PRO A 18 12.41 -0.83 -22.34
C PRO A 18 11.42 -0.10 -23.24
N ASP A 19 10.87 -0.80 -24.23
CA ASP A 19 9.89 -0.22 -25.16
C ASP A 19 8.53 -0.02 -24.49
N GLU A 20 8.10 -0.98 -23.66
CA GLU A 20 6.87 -0.84 -22.87
C GLU A 20 7.02 0.26 -21.82
N LEU A 21 8.14 0.33 -21.10
CA LEU A 21 8.41 1.41 -20.14
C LEU A 21 8.37 2.80 -20.79
N ARG A 22 8.96 2.95 -21.99
CA ARG A 22 8.91 4.21 -22.71
C ARG A 22 7.48 4.60 -23.08
N MET A 23 6.71 3.68 -23.67
CA MET A 23 5.33 3.91 -24.06
C MET A 23 4.43 4.24 -22.84
N LEU A 24 4.60 3.53 -21.75
CA LEU A 24 3.90 3.79 -20.49
C LEU A 24 4.26 5.16 -19.93
N ALA A 25 5.55 5.52 -19.91
CA ALA A 25 6.00 6.81 -19.40
C ALA A 25 5.43 7.97 -20.23
N GLU A 26 5.54 7.92 -21.54
CA GLU A 26 4.97 8.93 -22.45
C GLU A 26 3.45 9.09 -22.22
N THR A 27 2.75 7.98 -22.03
CA THR A 27 1.29 7.99 -21.78
C THR A 27 0.95 8.62 -20.44
N MET A 28 1.70 8.31 -19.38
CA MET A 28 1.48 8.89 -18.05
C MET A 28 1.79 10.38 -18.06
N GLU A 29 2.89 10.81 -18.69
CA GLU A 29 3.25 12.23 -18.86
C GLU A 29 2.17 13.00 -19.61
N ALA A 30 1.72 12.47 -20.75
CA ALA A 30 0.64 13.08 -21.54
C ALA A 30 -0.68 13.19 -20.74
N SER A 31 -0.85 12.35 -19.73
CA SER A 31 -1.99 12.36 -18.82
C SER A 31 -1.79 13.27 -17.60
N GLY A 32 -0.67 14.00 -17.50
CA GLY A 32 -0.36 14.92 -16.41
C GLY A 32 0.19 14.25 -15.16
N MET A 33 0.60 13.00 -15.23
CA MET A 33 1.27 12.26 -14.15
C MET A 33 2.79 12.32 -14.35
N GLN A 34 3.54 12.07 -13.29
CA GLN A 34 5.01 12.03 -13.35
C GLN A 34 5.48 10.57 -13.24
N PRO A 35 5.89 9.93 -14.34
CA PRO A 35 6.40 8.58 -14.30
C PRO A 35 7.85 8.52 -13.81
N ILE A 36 8.16 7.47 -13.06
CA ILE A 36 9.53 7.00 -12.81
C ILE A 36 9.57 5.53 -13.20
N THR A 37 10.62 5.12 -13.87
CA THR A 37 10.74 3.78 -14.45
C THR A 37 11.76 2.92 -13.72
N ALA A 38 11.49 1.63 -13.61
CA ALA A 38 12.39 0.59 -13.11
C ALA A 38 12.36 -0.60 -14.08
N ALA A 39 13.50 -1.01 -14.60
CA ALA A 39 13.60 -2.10 -15.57
C ALA A 39 13.59 -3.50 -14.92
N HIS A 40 13.54 -3.62 -13.61
CA HIS A 40 13.49 -4.89 -12.88
C HIS A 40 13.15 -4.66 -11.40
N GLY A 41 12.73 -5.72 -10.71
CA GLY A 41 12.27 -5.66 -9.32
C GLY A 41 13.29 -5.06 -8.34
N ALA A 42 14.57 -5.38 -8.47
CA ALA A 42 15.61 -4.84 -7.59
C ALA A 42 15.78 -3.31 -7.76
N ALA A 43 15.64 -2.78 -8.98
CA ALA A 43 15.65 -1.34 -9.22
C ALA A 43 14.42 -0.67 -8.59
N ALA A 44 13.25 -1.27 -8.70
CA ALA A 44 12.04 -0.78 -8.06
C ALA A 44 12.18 -0.72 -6.54
N LEU A 45 12.72 -1.77 -5.90
CA LEU A 45 12.99 -1.79 -4.45
C LEU A 45 13.99 -0.70 -4.03
N ALA A 46 15.02 -0.43 -4.83
CA ALA A 46 15.98 0.64 -4.56
C ALA A 46 15.34 2.03 -4.69
N LEU A 47 14.47 2.23 -5.68
CA LEU A 47 13.78 3.50 -5.91
C LEU A 47 12.82 3.84 -4.77
N VAL A 48 12.02 2.90 -4.28
CA VAL A 48 11.07 3.16 -3.18
C VAL A 48 11.75 3.46 -1.84
N GLN A 49 13.07 3.24 -1.72
CA GLN A 49 13.85 3.73 -0.58
C GLN A 49 14.08 5.25 -0.63
N GLN A 50 14.01 5.86 -1.81
CA GLN A 50 14.37 7.25 -2.07
C GLN A 50 13.16 8.11 -2.41
N ILE A 51 12.13 7.51 -2.99
CA ILE A 51 10.92 8.20 -3.44
C ILE A 51 9.68 7.52 -2.88
N MET A 52 8.59 8.29 -2.77
CA MET A 52 7.27 7.79 -2.38
C MET A 52 6.31 7.91 -3.57
N PRO A 53 6.12 6.85 -4.37
CA PRO A 53 5.15 6.88 -5.47
C PRO A 53 3.72 6.91 -4.92
N ARG A 54 2.82 7.50 -5.69
CA ARG A 54 1.38 7.52 -5.38
C ARG A 54 0.66 6.27 -5.88
N LEU A 55 1.27 5.59 -6.86
CA LEU A 55 0.79 4.34 -7.43
C LEU A 55 1.97 3.63 -8.09
N ILE A 56 1.91 2.31 -8.13
CA ILE A 56 2.87 1.46 -8.82
C ILE A 56 2.12 0.69 -9.90
N VAL A 57 2.59 0.76 -11.15
CA VAL A 57 2.19 -0.12 -12.25
C VAL A 57 3.29 -1.16 -12.40
N LEU A 58 2.94 -2.43 -12.38
CA LEU A 58 3.90 -3.52 -12.23
C LEU A 58 3.61 -4.65 -13.21
N ASP A 59 4.59 -4.99 -14.04
CA ASP A 59 4.48 -6.22 -14.83
C ASP A 59 4.54 -7.46 -13.92
N ALA A 60 3.62 -8.38 -14.15
CA ALA A 60 3.55 -9.63 -13.38
C ALA A 60 4.71 -10.58 -13.71
N VAL A 61 5.21 -10.56 -14.94
CA VAL A 61 6.20 -11.53 -15.44
C VAL A 61 7.50 -10.82 -15.79
N MET A 62 8.46 -10.89 -14.91
CA MET A 62 9.79 -10.30 -15.10
C MET A 62 10.89 -11.30 -14.72
N PRO A 63 12.08 -11.22 -15.32
CA PRO A 63 13.21 -12.05 -14.95
C PRO A 63 13.75 -11.66 -13.55
N GLY A 64 14.19 -12.66 -12.79
CA GLY A 64 14.72 -12.49 -11.44
C GLY A 64 13.61 -12.43 -10.39
N ILE A 65 13.38 -11.28 -9.79
CA ILE A 65 12.24 -11.06 -8.88
C ILE A 65 10.99 -10.83 -9.75
N ASP A 66 10.06 -11.78 -9.73
CA ASP A 66 8.80 -11.63 -10.45
C ASP A 66 7.89 -10.56 -9.82
N GLY A 67 6.87 -10.12 -10.57
CA GLY A 67 5.99 -9.04 -10.12
C GLY A 67 5.22 -9.41 -8.85
N PHE A 68 4.82 -10.68 -8.67
CA PHE A 68 4.08 -11.11 -7.48
C PHE A 68 4.98 -11.10 -6.24
N GLU A 69 6.22 -11.56 -6.38
CA GLU A 69 7.21 -11.52 -5.30
C GLU A 69 7.54 -10.06 -4.94
N LEU A 70 7.77 -9.20 -5.93
CA LEU A 70 7.99 -7.77 -5.72
C LEU A 70 6.80 -7.12 -5.01
N CYS A 71 5.57 -7.42 -5.42
CA CYS A 71 4.36 -6.91 -4.78
C CYS A 71 4.32 -7.30 -3.29
N ARG A 72 4.59 -8.57 -2.97
CA ARG A 72 4.66 -9.04 -1.58
C ARG A 72 5.74 -8.33 -0.77
N HIS A 73 6.91 -8.04 -1.36
CA HIS A 73 7.96 -7.26 -0.70
C HIS A 73 7.52 -5.82 -0.42
N LEU A 74 6.93 -5.14 -1.42
CA LEU A 74 6.43 -3.77 -1.28
C LEU A 74 5.30 -3.68 -0.24
N LYS A 75 4.42 -4.67 -0.18
CA LYS A 75 3.31 -4.70 0.78
C LYS A 75 3.75 -5.02 2.22
N ARG A 76 4.94 -5.58 2.41
CA ARG A 76 5.56 -5.78 3.72
C ARG A 76 6.38 -4.57 4.19
N ASP A 77 6.73 -3.65 3.31
CA ASP A 77 7.44 -2.41 3.68
C ASP A 77 6.41 -1.34 4.11
N PRO A 78 6.38 -0.97 5.40
CA PRO A 78 5.36 -0.06 5.93
C PRO A 78 5.33 1.30 5.27
N ARG A 79 6.46 1.73 4.72
CA ARG A 79 6.57 3.04 4.05
C ARG A 79 5.74 3.07 2.77
N VAL A 80 5.63 1.94 2.07
CA VAL A 80 4.97 1.84 0.77
C VAL A 80 3.83 0.82 0.74
N SER A 81 3.54 0.12 1.83
CA SER A 81 2.47 -0.89 1.91
C SER A 81 1.09 -0.34 1.53
N HIS A 82 0.86 0.93 1.84
CA HIS A 82 -0.38 1.65 1.54
C HIS A 82 -0.50 2.10 0.07
N VAL A 83 0.61 2.10 -0.68
CA VAL A 83 0.61 2.51 -2.08
C VAL A 83 -0.15 1.49 -2.94
N PRO A 84 -1.13 1.90 -3.75
CA PRO A 84 -1.83 0.98 -4.62
C PRO A 84 -0.90 0.43 -5.70
N ILE A 85 -1.03 -0.88 -5.97
CA ILE A 85 -0.29 -1.58 -7.03
C ILE A 85 -1.30 -2.10 -8.05
N VAL A 86 -1.09 -1.76 -9.31
CA VAL A 86 -1.87 -2.25 -10.46
C VAL A 86 -0.97 -3.15 -11.28
N PHE A 87 -1.35 -4.41 -11.46
CA PHE A 87 -0.61 -5.32 -12.31
C PHE A 87 -0.90 -5.10 -13.79
N MET A 88 0.12 -5.29 -14.61
CA MET A 88 -0.02 -5.58 -16.03
C MET A 88 0.33 -7.06 -16.24
N THR A 89 -0.50 -7.81 -16.92
CA THR A 89 -0.27 -9.25 -17.08
C THR A 89 -0.79 -9.77 -18.42
N GLY A 90 0.03 -10.55 -19.12
CA GLY A 90 -0.42 -11.37 -20.24
C GLY A 90 -1.15 -12.64 -19.81
N LEU A 91 -1.15 -12.93 -18.52
CA LEU A 91 -1.75 -14.11 -17.94
C LEU A 91 -3.23 -13.81 -17.60
N ALA A 92 -4.11 -14.00 -18.58
CA ALA A 92 -5.57 -13.86 -18.39
C ALA A 92 -6.17 -15.03 -17.57
N ASP A 93 -5.33 -15.92 -17.01
CA ASP A 93 -5.76 -17.04 -16.18
C ASP A 93 -6.23 -16.55 -14.81
N THR A 94 -7.40 -17.01 -14.41
CA THR A 94 -8.03 -16.67 -13.12
C THR A 94 -7.10 -16.93 -11.93
N ALA A 95 -6.22 -17.94 -12.02
CA ALA A 95 -5.26 -18.26 -10.96
C ALA A 95 -4.27 -17.12 -10.70
N HIS A 96 -3.71 -16.52 -11.74
CA HIS A 96 -2.75 -15.41 -11.61
C HIS A 96 -3.41 -14.11 -11.17
N VAL A 97 -4.65 -13.87 -11.59
CA VAL A 97 -5.46 -12.74 -11.09
C VAL A 97 -5.68 -12.86 -9.58
N VAL A 98 -6.07 -14.06 -9.12
CA VAL A 98 -6.27 -14.33 -7.69
C VAL A 98 -4.95 -14.19 -6.93
N GLU A 99 -3.85 -14.70 -7.47
CA GLU A 99 -2.52 -14.55 -6.86
C GLU A 99 -2.11 -13.07 -6.71
N GLY A 100 -2.33 -12.26 -7.74
CA GLY A 100 -2.04 -10.82 -7.71
C GLY A 100 -2.84 -10.08 -6.62
N LEU A 101 -4.12 -10.37 -6.51
CA LEU A 101 -4.97 -9.79 -5.48
C LEU A 101 -4.57 -10.27 -4.08
N GLN A 102 -4.22 -11.55 -3.92
CA GLN A 102 -3.70 -12.11 -2.66
C GLN A 102 -2.32 -11.54 -2.29
N ALA A 103 -1.50 -11.17 -3.28
CA ALA A 103 -0.24 -10.45 -3.05
C ALA A 103 -0.45 -9.01 -2.56
N GLY A 104 -1.69 -8.50 -2.59
CA GLY A 104 -2.06 -7.17 -2.09
C GLY A 104 -2.20 -6.10 -3.16
N ALA A 105 -2.25 -6.47 -4.45
CA ALA A 105 -2.60 -5.54 -5.51
C ALA A 105 -4.06 -5.09 -5.43
N VAL A 106 -4.34 -3.90 -5.93
CA VAL A 106 -5.70 -3.33 -5.92
C VAL A 106 -6.44 -3.57 -7.23
N ASP A 107 -5.70 -3.85 -8.33
CA ASP A 107 -6.28 -4.06 -9.65
C ASP A 107 -5.27 -4.74 -10.60
N TYR A 108 -5.73 -5.12 -11.79
CA TYR A 108 -4.89 -5.64 -12.87
C TYR A 108 -5.42 -5.17 -14.24
N VAL A 109 -4.53 -5.11 -15.22
CA VAL A 109 -4.80 -4.83 -16.63
C VAL A 109 -4.19 -5.93 -17.47
N THR A 110 -4.94 -6.47 -18.42
CA THR A 110 -4.45 -7.53 -19.30
C THR A 110 -3.64 -6.96 -20.47
N LYS A 111 -2.53 -7.61 -20.79
CA LYS A 111 -1.76 -7.33 -22.01
C LYS A 111 -2.47 -7.99 -23.23
N PRO A 112 -2.56 -7.33 -24.41
CA PRO A 112 -1.99 -6.03 -24.72
C PRO A 112 -2.70 -4.88 -24.00
N VAL A 113 -1.91 -3.98 -23.39
CA VAL A 113 -2.43 -2.90 -22.54
C VAL A 113 -3.12 -1.84 -23.41
N ILE A 114 -4.39 -1.57 -23.11
CA ILE A 114 -5.12 -0.43 -23.67
C ILE A 114 -4.78 0.79 -22.80
N MET A 115 -4.03 1.75 -23.35
CA MET A 115 -3.47 2.87 -22.58
C MET A 115 -4.55 3.74 -21.92
N GLU A 116 -5.66 4.00 -22.60
CA GLU A 116 -6.78 4.76 -22.05
C GLU A 116 -7.41 4.06 -20.84
N GLU A 117 -7.51 2.72 -20.88
CA GLU A 117 -8.01 1.93 -19.76
C GLU A 117 -7.04 2.00 -18.57
N LEU A 118 -5.75 1.82 -18.81
CA LEU A 118 -4.72 1.89 -17.76
C LEU A 118 -4.75 3.26 -17.09
N VAL A 119 -4.74 4.35 -17.85
CA VAL A 119 -4.79 5.72 -17.32
C VAL A 119 -6.05 5.93 -16.46
N ALA A 120 -7.21 5.45 -16.92
CA ALA A 120 -8.45 5.59 -16.17
C ALA A 120 -8.38 4.85 -14.81
N ARG A 121 -7.87 3.61 -14.79
CA ARG A 121 -7.69 2.82 -13.58
C ARG A 121 -6.68 3.46 -12.61
N VAL A 122 -5.53 3.89 -13.12
CA VAL A 122 -4.50 4.60 -12.34
C VAL A 122 -5.12 5.82 -11.65
N ARG A 123 -5.87 6.66 -12.36
CA ARG A 123 -6.53 7.84 -11.78
C ARG A 123 -7.53 7.47 -10.68
N VAL A 124 -8.36 6.44 -10.90
CA VAL A 124 -9.33 5.99 -9.90
C VAL A 124 -8.63 5.55 -8.61
N HIS A 125 -7.58 4.73 -8.73
CA HIS A 125 -6.87 4.23 -7.55
C HIS A 125 -6.07 5.34 -6.83
N MET A 126 -5.50 6.29 -7.56
CA MET A 126 -4.84 7.46 -6.96
C MET A 126 -5.82 8.34 -6.19
N VAL A 127 -7.01 8.59 -6.74
CA VAL A 127 -8.06 9.36 -6.03
C VAL A 127 -8.52 8.63 -4.78
N ASN A 128 -8.70 7.32 -4.84
CA ASN A 128 -9.11 6.51 -3.68
C ASN A 128 -8.02 6.51 -2.59
N ALA A 129 -6.75 6.36 -2.96
CA ALA A 129 -5.62 6.44 -2.04
C ALA A 129 -5.53 7.80 -1.34
N ARG A 130 -5.72 8.92 -2.08
CA ARG A 130 -5.77 10.27 -1.50
C ARG A 130 -6.92 10.44 -0.50
N LYS A 131 -8.11 9.92 -0.82
CA LYS A 131 -9.26 9.97 0.10
C LYS A 131 -8.98 9.21 1.39
N ALA A 132 -8.39 8.02 1.30
CA ALA A 132 -8.02 7.21 2.46
C ALA A 132 -6.95 7.90 3.31
N GLU A 133 -5.92 8.49 2.69
CA GLU A 133 -4.89 9.26 3.38
C GLU A 133 -5.47 10.52 4.06
N GLY A 134 -6.34 11.27 3.37
CA GLY A 134 -7.01 12.44 3.93
C GLY A 134 -7.88 12.10 5.14
N ALA A 135 -8.61 10.98 5.09
CA ALA A 135 -9.39 10.48 6.22
C ALA A 135 -8.47 10.13 7.41
N ARG A 136 -7.33 9.49 7.15
CA ARG A 136 -6.33 9.14 8.17
C ARG A 136 -5.75 10.39 8.83
N ILE A 137 -5.32 11.38 8.04
CA ILE A 137 -4.80 12.67 8.55
C ILE A 137 -5.88 13.37 9.41
N GLY A 138 -7.15 13.35 8.97
CA GLY A 138 -8.26 13.90 9.73
C GLY A 138 -8.46 13.23 11.08
N LEU A 139 -8.33 11.91 11.14
CA LEU A 139 -8.40 11.14 12.38
C LEU A 139 -7.19 11.41 13.29
N ASP A 140 -5.99 11.48 12.72
CA ASP A 140 -4.76 11.81 13.47
C ASP A 140 -4.85 13.20 14.10
N ALA A 141 -5.42 14.17 13.40
CA ALA A 141 -5.62 15.54 13.89
C ALA A 141 -6.58 15.63 15.10
N THR A 142 -7.42 14.61 15.33
CA THR A 142 -8.29 14.58 16.52
C THR A 142 -7.54 14.33 17.83
N GLY A 143 -6.28 13.90 17.77
CA GLY A 143 -5.48 13.51 18.93
C GLY A 143 -5.98 12.25 19.64
N ARG A 144 -6.92 11.51 19.04
CA ARG A 144 -7.48 10.29 19.65
C ARG A 144 -6.58 9.08 19.43
N HIS A 145 -6.62 8.16 20.40
CA HIS A 145 -5.98 6.85 20.31
C HIS A 145 -6.91 5.89 19.54
N LEU A 146 -6.74 5.83 18.23
CA LEU A 146 -7.56 4.98 17.35
C LEU A 146 -6.68 3.91 16.72
N LEU A 147 -7.22 2.72 16.59
CA LEU A 147 -6.59 1.65 15.82
C LEU A 147 -7.68 0.83 15.11
N ALA A 148 -7.35 0.33 13.93
CA ALA A 148 -8.15 -0.62 13.18
C ALA A 148 -7.42 -1.95 13.13
N LEU A 149 -8.16 -3.04 13.38
CA LEU A 149 -7.66 -4.41 13.36
C LEU A 149 -8.36 -5.19 12.25
N ASP A 150 -7.67 -6.17 11.70
CA ASP A 150 -8.31 -7.20 10.91
C ASP A 150 -9.02 -8.23 11.85
N PRO A 151 -9.81 -9.18 11.29
CA PRO A 151 -10.45 -10.22 12.08
C PRO A 151 -9.49 -11.16 12.83
N ALA A 152 -8.21 -11.20 12.43
CA ALA A 152 -7.17 -11.98 13.10
C ALA A 152 -6.43 -11.20 14.20
N GLY A 153 -6.75 -9.90 14.37
CA GLY A 153 -6.14 -9.02 15.38
C GLY A 153 -4.89 -8.29 14.90
N ALA A 154 -4.51 -8.43 13.63
CA ALA A 154 -3.40 -7.66 13.08
C ALA A 154 -3.78 -6.19 12.93
N ILE A 155 -2.85 -5.28 13.24
CA ILE A 155 -3.08 -3.85 13.13
C ILE A 155 -3.04 -3.47 11.65
N LEU A 156 -4.20 -3.07 11.12
CA LEU A 156 -4.33 -2.50 9.78
C LEU A 156 -3.86 -1.05 9.73
N TRP A 157 -4.12 -0.33 10.81
CA TRP A 157 -3.81 1.09 10.93
C TRP A 157 -4.00 1.55 12.38
N CYS A 158 -3.18 2.52 12.83
CA CYS A 158 -3.36 3.20 14.10
C CYS A 158 -2.93 4.67 14.02
N THR A 159 -3.49 5.53 14.89
CA THR A 159 -3.02 6.90 15.06
C THR A 159 -1.64 6.92 15.72
N PRO A 160 -0.82 7.98 15.51
CA PRO A 160 0.47 8.13 16.18
C PRO A 160 0.37 8.04 17.71
N GLN A 161 -0.71 8.57 18.28
CA GLN A 161 -0.98 8.51 19.72
C GLN A 161 -1.25 7.07 20.19
N ALA A 162 -2.02 6.30 19.41
CA ALA A 162 -2.25 4.89 19.70
C ALA A 162 -0.94 4.08 19.58
N ALA A 163 -0.15 4.34 18.55
CA ALA A 163 1.16 3.69 18.37
C ALA A 163 2.09 3.94 19.55
N ALA A 164 2.21 5.20 20.00
CA ALA A 164 3.01 5.56 21.17
C ALA A 164 2.52 4.87 22.46
N SER A 165 1.20 4.78 22.65
CA SER A 165 0.62 4.09 23.80
C SER A 165 0.88 2.58 23.76
N LEU A 166 0.72 1.97 22.58
CA LEU A 166 1.01 0.55 22.39
C LEU A 166 2.50 0.25 22.61
N GLN A 167 3.39 1.10 22.16
CA GLN A 167 4.83 0.94 22.36
C GLN A 167 5.23 1.03 23.85
N ASN A 168 4.56 1.87 24.62
CA ASN A 168 4.76 1.93 26.06
C ASN A 168 4.23 0.67 26.79
N LEU A 169 3.12 0.09 26.32
CA LEU A 169 2.55 -1.12 26.88
C LEU A 169 3.30 -2.39 26.47
N PHE A 170 3.83 -2.39 25.25
CA PHE A 170 4.51 -3.51 24.61
C PHE A 170 5.88 -3.08 24.04
N PRO A 171 6.90 -2.84 24.90
CA PRO A 171 8.18 -2.23 24.46
C PRO A 171 8.97 -3.08 23.45
N HIS A 172 8.68 -4.36 23.34
CA HIS A 172 9.35 -5.31 22.45
C HIS A 172 8.57 -5.59 21.15
N SER A 173 7.42 -4.92 20.94
CA SER A 173 6.60 -5.06 19.75
C SER A 173 6.63 -3.76 18.95
N ASP A 174 6.65 -3.87 17.63
CA ASP A 174 6.46 -2.71 16.77
C ASP A 174 4.97 -2.59 16.40
N PRO A 175 4.23 -1.65 17.00
CA PRO A 175 2.79 -1.50 16.74
C PRO A 175 2.46 -1.14 15.31
N ALA A 176 3.41 -0.54 14.57
CA ALA A 176 3.22 -0.21 13.17
C ALA A 176 3.28 -1.46 12.26
N HIS A 177 3.77 -2.58 12.79
CA HIS A 177 4.08 -3.80 12.03
C HIS A 177 3.57 -5.08 12.67
N ALA A 178 2.68 -4.99 13.66
CA ALA A 178 2.12 -6.16 14.32
C ALA A 178 1.33 -7.02 13.32
N ALA A 179 1.99 -8.06 12.82
CA ALA A 179 1.40 -9.02 11.88
C ALA A 179 0.46 -10.00 12.61
N ALA A 180 -0.45 -10.60 11.85
CA ALA A 180 -1.29 -11.68 12.37
C ALA A 180 -0.40 -12.82 12.92
N GLY A 181 -0.61 -13.15 14.22
CA GLY A 181 0.18 -14.17 14.90
C GLY A 181 1.22 -13.65 15.90
N ASP A 182 1.56 -12.37 15.86
CA ASP A 182 2.40 -11.73 16.87
C ASP A 182 1.71 -11.72 18.25
N ASP A 183 2.50 -11.65 19.31
CA ASP A 183 1.96 -11.63 20.68
C ASP A 183 1.06 -10.43 20.91
N LEU A 184 1.40 -9.26 20.36
CA LEU A 184 0.57 -8.06 20.37
C LEU A 184 -0.76 -8.26 19.65
N ALA A 185 -0.76 -8.83 18.45
CA ALA A 185 -1.97 -9.09 17.68
C ALA A 185 -2.90 -10.06 18.44
N ARG A 186 -2.33 -11.12 19.05
CA ARG A 186 -3.09 -12.07 19.88
C ARG A 186 -3.72 -11.41 21.09
N GLN A 187 -2.98 -10.55 21.80
CA GLN A 187 -3.49 -9.84 22.97
C GLN A 187 -4.58 -8.82 22.60
N LEU A 188 -4.40 -8.09 21.51
CA LEU A 188 -5.42 -7.16 20.99
C LEU A 188 -6.68 -7.91 20.56
N HIS A 189 -6.56 -9.04 19.89
CA HIS A 189 -7.70 -9.88 19.52
C HIS A 189 -8.50 -10.37 20.74
N LEU A 190 -7.80 -10.80 21.80
CA LEU A 190 -8.45 -11.22 23.06
C LEU A 190 -9.15 -10.04 23.76
N LEU A 191 -8.57 -8.84 23.74
CA LEU A 191 -9.17 -7.64 24.31
C LEU A 191 -10.45 -7.25 23.57
N VAL A 192 -10.44 -7.27 22.23
CA VAL A 192 -11.62 -6.96 21.42
C VAL A 192 -12.75 -7.97 21.68
N ARG A 193 -12.46 -9.26 21.68
CA ARG A 193 -13.46 -10.31 22.02
C ARG A 193 -13.94 -10.23 23.46
N GLY A 194 -13.09 -9.83 24.39
CA GLY A 194 -13.46 -9.61 25.78
C GLY A 194 -14.44 -8.43 25.97
N VAL A 195 -14.33 -7.41 25.14
CA VAL A 195 -15.27 -6.26 25.13
C VAL A 195 -16.63 -6.64 24.53
N GLU A 196 -16.65 -7.51 23.52
CA GLU A 196 -17.92 -8.02 22.94
C GLU A 196 -18.71 -8.90 23.91
N SER A 197 -18.06 -9.48 24.93
CA SER A 197 -18.68 -10.39 25.94
C SER A 197 -19.01 -9.71 27.24
N GLY A 198 -18.65 -8.45 27.47
CA GLY A 198 -18.88 -7.70 28.71
C GLY A 198 -19.80 -6.49 28.53
N PRO A 199 -20.50 -6.04 29.60
CA PRO A 199 -21.22 -4.78 29.56
C PRO A 199 -20.22 -3.66 29.25
N ILE A 200 -20.59 -2.75 28.32
CA ILE A 200 -19.77 -1.62 27.90
C ILE A 200 -19.34 -0.80 29.12
N GLY A 201 -18.20 -1.14 29.67
CA GLY A 201 -17.56 -0.38 30.73
C GLY A 201 -16.82 0.80 30.11
N GLN A 202 -17.24 2.02 30.39
CA GLN A 202 -16.47 3.22 30.09
C GLN A 202 -15.11 3.08 30.79
N ILE A 203 -14.05 2.95 29.97
CA ILE A 203 -12.70 3.16 30.49
C ILE A 203 -12.56 4.65 30.69
N GLY A 204 -12.77 5.07 31.96
CA GLY A 204 -12.64 6.45 32.37
C GLY A 204 -11.19 6.93 32.21
N ASN A 205 -11.05 8.19 31.84
CA ASN A 205 -9.83 8.96 31.86
C ASN A 205 -9.18 8.86 33.26
N ALA A 206 -7.95 8.41 33.29
CA ALA A 206 -7.02 8.67 34.38
C ALA A 206 -5.79 9.38 33.78
#